data_40a3e65f9e71816141e8db4eea47f113
#
_entry.id   40a3e65f9e71816141e8db4eea47f113
#
_cell.length_a   1.000
_cell.length_b   1.000
_cell.length_c   1.000
_cell.angle_alpha   90.00
_cell.angle_beta   90.00
_cell.angle_gamma   90.00
#
_symmetry.space_group_name_H-M   'P 1'
#
loop_
_entity.id
_entity.type
_entity.pdbx_description
1 polymer ?
#
loop_
_entity_poly.entity_id
_entity_poly.type
_entity_poly.pdbx_seq_one_letter_code
_entity_poly.pdbx_strand_id
1 'polypeptide(L)'
;MLMVCHHLDKHIPEDVAFADSRIRPETIAAEDVLHDMGIFSMMSSDSQAMGRVGEVITRTWQTASKMKDERGALPQDAGHENDNFRVKRYIAKYTINPAITHGISEYVGSVEKGKFADLVLWN
;
A
#
# COMPACT_ATOMS: atom_id res chain seq x y z
N MET A 1 5.79 -8.88 -0.54
CA MET A 1 4.91 -8.53 -1.66
C MET A 1 5.38 -9.12 -2.99
N LEU A 2 6.65 -8.98 -3.37
CA LEU A 2 7.21 -9.52 -4.62
C LEU A 2 7.04 -11.05 -4.74
N MET A 3 7.23 -11.80 -3.67
CA MET A 3 7.06 -13.26 -3.66
C MET A 3 5.63 -13.71 -3.95
N VAL A 4 4.64 -12.95 -3.51
CA VAL A 4 3.22 -13.24 -3.79
C VAL A 4 2.91 -12.98 -5.26
N CYS A 5 3.50 -11.93 -5.82
CA CYS A 5 3.31 -11.53 -7.21
C CYS A 5 3.93 -12.52 -8.21
N HIS A 6 5.15 -12.99 -7.94
CA HIS A 6 5.92 -13.80 -8.89
C HIS A 6 5.77 -15.31 -8.69
N HIS A 7 5.01 -15.76 -7.70
CA HIS A 7 4.78 -17.20 -7.43
C HIS A 7 6.06 -18.03 -7.35
N LEU A 8 7.09 -17.50 -6.71
CA LEU A 8 8.42 -18.14 -6.64
C LEU A 8 8.38 -19.39 -5.76
N ASP A 9 9.05 -20.43 -6.21
CA ASP A 9 9.23 -21.68 -5.47
C ASP A 9 10.66 -21.77 -4.92
N LYS A 10 10.77 -21.95 -3.60
CA LYS A 10 12.04 -22.11 -2.90
C LYS A 10 12.86 -23.35 -3.30
N HIS A 11 12.23 -24.29 -3.97
CA HIS A 11 12.86 -25.55 -4.42
C HIS A 11 13.41 -25.45 -5.85
N ILE A 12 13.14 -24.34 -6.56
CA ILE A 12 13.63 -24.07 -7.90
C ILE A 12 14.80 -23.10 -7.81
N PRO A 13 16.04 -23.50 -8.19
CA PRO A 13 17.23 -22.65 -8.05
C PRO A 13 17.12 -21.32 -8.79
N GLU A 14 16.47 -21.29 -9.96
CA GLU A 14 16.26 -20.10 -10.77
C GLU A 14 15.34 -19.11 -10.06
N ASP A 15 14.31 -19.59 -9.39
CA ASP A 15 13.40 -18.77 -8.59
C ASP A 15 14.10 -18.17 -7.38
N VAL A 16 14.93 -18.97 -6.71
CA VAL A 16 15.76 -18.49 -5.60
C VAL A 16 16.74 -17.43 -6.07
N ALA A 17 17.45 -17.66 -7.18
CA ALA A 17 18.37 -16.67 -7.74
C ALA A 17 17.65 -15.37 -8.14
N PHE A 18 16.46 -15.47 -8.71
CA PHE A 18 15.63 -14.32 -9.00
C PHE A 18 15.23 -13.55 -7.73
N ALA A 19 14.77 -14.27 -6.69
CA ALA A 19 14.42 -13.67 -5.42
C ALA A 19 15.63 -12.94 -4.80
N ASP A 20 16.78 -13.60 -4.72
CA ASP A 20 18.01 -13.04 -4.15
C ASP A 20 18.50 -11.81 -4.90
N SER A 21 18.25 -11.74 -6.21
CA SER A 21 18.62 -10.57 -7.03
C SER A 21 17.73 -9.34 -6.77
N ARG A 22 16.52 -9.52 -6.25
CA ARG A 22 15.50 -8.47 -6.14
C ARG A 22 15.00 -8.21 -4.74
N ILE A 23 15.02 -9.23 -3.89
CA ILE A 23 14.50 -9.14 -2.51
C ILE A 23 15.69 -9.03 -1.57
N ARG A 24 15.96 -7.81 -1.14
CA ARG A 24 17.02 -7.50 -0.17
C ARG A 24 16.39 -6.88 1.06
N PRO A 25 16.74 -7.34 2.28
CA PRO A 25 16.17 -6.80 3.51
C PRO A 25 16.26 -5.27 3.60
N GLU A 26 17.36 -4.71 3.16
CA GLU A 26 17.63 -3.26 3.21
C GLU A 26 16.66 -2.46 2.32
N THR A 27 16.41 -2.94 1.11
CA THR A 27 15.52 -2.26 0.17
C THR A 27 14.05 -2.41 0.56
N ILE A 28 13.65 -3.58 1.03
CA ILE A 28 12.28 -3.84 1.51
C ILE A 28 11.95 -2.99 2.73
N ALA A 29 12.87 -2.92 3.70
CA ALA A 29 12.69 -2.09 4.88
C ALA A 29 12.61 -0.60 4.52
N ALA A 30 13.43 -0.14 3.57
CA ALA A 30 13.39 1.23 3.07
C ALA A 30 12.06 1.56 2.38
N GLU A 31 11.49 0.64 1.60
CA GLU A 31 10.20 0.83 0.93
C GLU A 31 9.07 1.09 1.94
N ASP A 32 8.99 0.31 3.01
CA ASP A 32 7.99 0.49 4.06
C ASP A 32 8.09 1.89 4.71
N VAL A 33 9.31 2.32 5.02
CA VAL A 33 9.57 3.66 5.57
C VAL A 33 9.17 4.76 4.59
N LEU A 34 9.52 4.64 3.31
CA LEU A 34 9.18 5.60 2.26
C LEU A 34 7.66 5.68 2.05
N HIS A 35 6.95 4.56 2.15
CA HIS A 35 5.49 4.55 2.15
C HIS A 35 4.91 5.29 3.36
N ASP A 36 5.46 5.10 4.53
CA ASP A 36 5.00 5.76 5.76
C ASP A 36 5.31 7.25 5.78
N MET A 37 6.42 7.66 5.19
CA MET A 37 6.76 9.07 4.97
C MET A 37 5.89 9.76 3.90
N GLY A 38 5.15 8.99 3.09
CA GLY A 38 4.31 9.50 2.01
C GLY A 38 5.07 9.80 0.72
N ILE A 39 6.34 9.39 0.60
CA ILE A 39 7.16 9.56 -0.60
C ILE A 39 6.60 8.70 -1.73
N PHE A 40 6.24 7.45 -1.44
CA PHE A 40 5.48 6.63 -2.36
C PHE A 40 3.99 6.91 -2.17
N SER A 41 3.40 7.56 -3.16
CA SER A 41 2.02 8.04 -3.09
C SER A 41 0.97 6.98 -3.36
N MET A 42 1.32 5.89 -4.05
CA MET A 42 0.36 4.88 -4.52
C MET A 42 0.82 3.46 -4.22
N MET A 43 -0.15 2.55 -4.16
CA MET A 43 0.03 1.11 -4.21
C MET A 43 -0.82 0.53 -5.33
N SER A 44 -0.29 -0.49 -6.03
CA SER A 44 -0.96 -1.16 -7.13
C SER A 44 -0.91 -2.67 -6.93
N SER A 45 -1.94 -3.35 -7.45
CA SER A 45 -2.06 -4.80 -7.30
C SER A 45 -1.45 -5.62 -8.43
N ASP A 46 -1.23 -5.02 -9.60
CA ASP A 46 -0.86 -5.74 -10.83
C ASP A 46 -1.81 -6.92 -11.15
N SER A 47 -3.11 -6.76 -10.87
CA SER A 47 -4.09 -7.85 -10.80
C SER A 47 -4.33 -8.58 -12.12
N GLN A 48 -4.16 -7.90 -13.24
CA GLN A 48 -4.34 -8.50 -14.59
C GLN A 48 -3.13 -9.30 -15.05
N ALA A 49 -1.97 -9.09 -14.44
CA ALA A 49 -0.73 -9.80 -14.77
C ALA A 49 -0.36 -10.80 -13.69
N MET A 50 0.20 -10.37 -12.56
CA MET A 50 0.75 -11.26 -11.55
C MET A 50 0.32 -10.93 -10.11
N GLY A 51 -0.55 -9.95 -9.91
CA GLY A 51 -0.97 -9.48 -8.58
C GLY A 51 -2.38 -9.91 -8.19
N ARG A 52 -2.76 -9.53 -6.96
CA ARG A 52 -4.07 -9.81 -6.36
C ARG A 52 -4.58 -8.57 -5.63
N VAL A 53 -5.77 -8.10 -6.01
CA VAL A 53 -6.38 -6.87 -5.46
C VAL A 53 -6.59 -6.95 -3.94
N GLY A 54 -7.26 -7.98 -3.45
CA GLY A 54 -7.54 -8.12 -2.03
C GLY A 54 -6.29 -8.22 -1.18
N GLU A 55 -5.26 -8.85 -1.70
CA GLU A 55 -4.01 -9.02 -1.00
C GLU A 55 -3.22 -7.71 -0.88
N VAL A 56 -3.20 -6.88 -1.92
CA VAL A 56 -2.50 -5.58 -1.85
C VAL A 56 -3.16 -4.63 -0.84
N ILE A 57 -4.48 -4.63 -0.73
CA ILE A 57 -5.20 -3.83 0.27
C ILE A 57 -4.83 -4.29 1.68
N THR A 58 -4.90 -5.59 1.94
CA THR A 58 -4.52 -6.17 3.23
C THR A 58 -3.06 -5.86 3.58
N ARG A 59 -2.14 -6.01 2.63
CA ARG A 59 -0.71 -5.69 2.82
C ARG A 59 -0.48 -4.20 3.05
N THR A 60 -1.24 -3.34 2.41
CA THR A 60 -1.18 -1.89 2.66
C THR A 60 -1.50 -1.57 4.13
N TRP A 61 -2.54 -2.18 4.68
CA TRP A 61 -2.90 -2.00 6.09
C TRP A 61 -1.91 -2.63 7.05
N GLN A 62 -1.39 -3.81 6.73
CA GLN A 62 -0.32 -4.45 7.52
C GLN A 62 0.95 -3.59 7.54
N THR A 63 1.31 -2.96 6.43
CA THR A 63 2.45 -2.01 6.39
C THR A 63 2.18 -0.80 7.28
N ALA A 64 0.97 -0.24 7.25
CA ALA A 64 0.60 0.86 8.14
C ALA A 64 0.72 0.49 9.63
N SER A 65 0.22 -0.69 10.01
CA SER A 65 0.32 -1.22 11.38
C SER A 65 1.79 -1.43 11.79
N LYS A 66 2.57 -2.12 10.96
CA LYS A 66 4.00 -2.32 11.18
C LYS A 66 4.74 -1.00 11.38
N MET A 67 4.47 -0.01 10.54
CA MET A 67 5.11 1.30 10.67
C MET A 67 4.70 2.04 11.95
N LYS A 68 3.48 1.84 12.44
CA LYS A 68 3.06 2.33 13.74
C LYS A 68 3.90 1.71 14.87
N ASP A 69 4.07 0.39 14.84
CA ASP A 69 4.81 -0.34 15.86
C ASP A 69 6.30 0.02 15.87
N GLU A 70 6.90 0.17 14.69
CA GLU A 70 8.33 0.43 14.55
C GLU A 70 8.72 1.91 14.71
N ARG A 71 7.85 2.84 14.31
CA ARG A 71 8.16 4.27 14.22
C ARG A 71 7.31 5.15 15.13
N GLY A 72 6.31 4.58 15.81
CA GLY A 72 5.39 5.33 16.66
C GLY A 72 4.40 6.20 15.88
N ALA A 73 3.80 7.18 16.55
CA ALA A 73 2.86 8.11 15.94
C ALA A 73 3.54 9.01 14.89
N LEU A 74 2.81 9.33 13.83
CA LEU A 74 3.26 10.38 12.91
C LEU A 74 3.21 11.75 13.60
N PRO A 75 4.02 12.73 13.17
CA PRO A 75 3.97 14.07 13.74
C PRO A 75 2.58 14.70 13.74
N GLN A 76 1.77 14.39 12.72
CA GLN A 76 0.39 14.88 12.59
C GLN A 76 -0.61 14.17 13.50
N ASP A 77 -0.28 12.98 13.98
CA ASP A 77 -1.07 12.22 14.94
C ASP A 77 -0.51 12.38 16.38
N ALA A 78 0.61 13.08 16.55
CA ALA A 78 1.24 13.26 17.85
C ALA A 78 0.33 14.06 18.80
N GLY A 79 0.16 13.54 20.03
CA GLY A 79 -0.74 14.13 21.03
C GLY A 79 -2.21 13.74 20.88
N HIS A 80 -2.56 12.91 19.93
CA HIS A 80 -3.88 12.34 19.77
C HIS A 80 -3.87 10.83 20.10
N GLU A 81 -5.00 10.33 20.63
CA GLU A 81 -5.18 8.89 20.89
C GLU A 81 -5.61 8.09 19.66
N ASN A 82 -5.27 8.57 18.48
CA ASN A 82 -5.64 7.94 17.22
C ASN A 82 -4.52 8.09 16.17
N ASP A 83 -4.63 7.34 15.07
CA ASP A 83 -3.72 7.38 13.93
C ASP A 83 -4.44 7.82 12.65
N ASN A 84 -5.40 8.72 12.77
CA ASN A 84 -6.26 9.11 11.67
C ASN A 84 -5.50 9.66 10.46
N PHE A 85 -4.39 10.38 10.68
CA PHE A 85 -3.59 10.89 9.59
C PHE A 85 -2.87 9.76 8.86
N ARG A 86 -2.27 8.80 9.59
CA ARG A 86 -1.67 7.61 8.99
C ARG A 86 -2.71 6.79 8.22
N VAL A 87 -3.88 6.54 8.81
CA VAL A 87 -4.98 5.81 8.15
C VAL A 87 -5.37 6.49 6.84
N LYS A 88 -5.61 7.80 6.84
CA LYS A 88 -5.94 8.58 5.64
C LYS A 88 -4.84 8.47 4.58
N ARG A 89 -3.57 8.57 4.98
CA ARG A 89 -2.41 8.44 4.08
C ARG A 89 -2.39 7.10 3.36
N TYR A 90 -2.64 6.02 4.09
CA TYR A 90 -2.57 4.67 3.50
C TYR A 90 -3.81 4.34 2.67
N ILE A 91 -4.99 4.77 3.06
CA ILE A 91 -6.20 4.63 2.24
C ILE A 91 -6.08 5.43 0.94
N ALA A 92 -5.54 6.63 0.99
CA ALA A 92 -5.34 7.46 -0.19
C ALA A 92 -4.47 6.77 -1.27
N LYS A 93 -3.58 5.87 -0.91
CA LYS A 93 -2.66 5.17 -1.84
C LYS A 93 -3.38 4.28 -2.86
N TYR A 94 -4.57 3.82 -2.58
CA TYR A 94 -5.35 2.98 -3.49
C TYR A 94 -6.75 3.57 -3.79
N THR A 95 -6.99 4.81 -3.42
CA THR A 95 -8.23 5.54 -3.69
C THR A 95 -7.97 6.85 -4.42
N ILE A 96 -7.85 7.96 -3.70
CA ILE A 96 -7.76 9.29 -4.33
C ILE A 96 -6.46 9.54 -5.09
N ASN A 97 -5.31 9.03 -4.59
CA ASN A 97 -4.03 9.30 -5.24
C ASN A 97 -3.95 8.70 -6.65
N PRO A 98 -4.30 7.41 -6.89
CA PRO A 98 -4.40 6.89 -8.25
C PRO A 98 -5.47 7.62 -9.08
N ALA A 99 -6.60 8.03 -8.51
CA ALA A 99 -7.62 8.78 -9.24
C ALA A 99 -7.09 10.13 -9.75
N ILE A 100 -6.30 10.84 -8.95
CA ILE A 100 -5.63 12.08 -9.37
C ILE A 100 -4.63 11.78 -10.48
N THR A 101 -3.80 10.77 -10.31
CA THR A 101 -2.75 10.41 -11.29
C THR A 101 -3.35 10.05 -12.65
N HIS A 102 -4.51 9.38 -12.66
CA HIS A 102 -5.22 9.01 -13.89
C HIS A 102 -6.15 10.11 -14.42
N GLY A 103 -6.27 11.24 -13.75
CA GLY A 103 -7.12 12.35 -14.18
C GLY A 103 -8.63 12.09 -14.04
N ILE A 104 -9.04 11.18 -13.17
CA ILE A 104 -10.44 10.80 -12.94
C ILE A 104 -10.94 11.16 -11.54
N SER A 105 -10.20 11.97 -10.81
CA SER A 105 -10.53 12.35 -9.42
C SER A 105 -11.81 13.16 -9.26
N GLU A 106 -12.33 13.73 -10.34
CA GLU A 106 -13.63 14.40 -10.34
C GLU A 106 -14.81 13.42 -10.24
N TYR A 107 -14.58 12.15 -10.61
CA TYR A 107 -15.61 11.12 -10.66
C TYR A 107 -15.49 10.08 -9.54
N VAL A 108 -14.27 9.75 -9.11
CA VAL A 108 -13.99 8.65 -8.15
C VAL A 108 -12.87 9.02 -7.18
N GLY A 109 -12.61 8.12 -6.24
CA GLY A 109 -11.45 8.16 -5.33
C GLY A 109 -11.70 8.83 -3.98
N SER A 110 -12.83 9.52 -3.80
CA SER A 110 -13.24 10.08 -2.51
C SER A 110 -14.75 10.09 -2.35
N VAL A 111 -15.21 10.14 -1.10
CA VAL A 111 -16.64 10.21 -0.76
C VAL A 111 -17.06 11.67 -0.75
N GLU A 112 -17.48 12.16 -1.90
CA GLU A 112 -17.90 13.54 -2.10
C GLU A 112 -19.18 13.61 -2.94
N LYS A 113 -19.98 14.67 -2.72
CA LYS A 113 -21.18 14.90 -3.50
C LYS A 113 -20.84 15.13 -4.97
N GLY A 114 -21.49 14.38 -5.86
CA GLY A 114 -21.28 14.47 -7.30
C GLY A 114 -20.36 13.41 -7.88
N LYS A 115 -19.69 12.64 -7.05
CA LYS A 115 -18.88 11.49 -7.48
C LYS A 115 -19.69 10.20 -7.50
N PHE A 116 -19.18 9.18 -8.20
CA PHE A 116 -19.78 7.85 -8.20
C PHE A 116 -19.75 7.24 -6.80
N ALA A 117 -20.83 6.54 -6.46
CA ALA A 117 -21.00 5.88 -5.16
C ALA A 117 -20.36 4.47 -5.15
N ASP A 118 -19.13 4.36 -5.64
CA ASP A 118 -18.33 3.13 -5.59
C ASP A 118 -17.75 2.98 -4.18
N LEU A 119 -18.55 2.45 -3.28
CA LEU A 119 -18.26 2.40 -1.85
C LEU A 119 -18.05 0.96 -1.37
N VAL A 120 -17.14 0.79 -0.44
CA VAL A 120 -16.92 -0.46 0.28
C VAL A 120 -17.14 -0.22 1.76
N LEU A 121 -18.04 -0.99 2.34
CA LEU A 121 -18.26 -1.03 3.80
C LEU A 121 -17.42 -2.17 4.37
N TRP A 122 -16.52 -1.83 5.28
CA TRP A 122 -15.72 -2.80 6.01
C TRP A 122 -16.37 -3.14 7.33
N ASN A 123 -16.35 -4.44 7.67
CA ASN A 123 -16.88 -4.97 8.90
C ASN A 123 -15.74 -5.59 9.74
#